data_01da007e751bb45a916ef86fbb6fd337
#
_entry.id   01da007e751bb45a916ef86fbb6fd337
#
_cell.length_a   1.000
_cell.length_b   1.000
_cell.length_c   1.000
_cell.angle_alpha   90.00
_cell.angle_beta   90.00
_cell.angle_gamma   90.00
#
_symmetry.space_group_name_H-M   'P 1'
#
loop_
_entity.id
_entity.type
_entity.pdbx_description
1 polymer ?
#
loop_
_entity_poly.entity_id
_entity_poly.type
_entity_poly.pdbx_seq_one_letter_code
_entity_poly.pdbx_strand_id
1 'polypeptide(L)' 'MNAREFFDAVAKMRHAQKQYFATRSKEWLVESKDLEKKVDAEISRVNAVLAMKGGEK' A
#
# COMPACT_ATOMS: atom_id res chain seq x y z
N MET A 1 -7.93 -4.25 6.32
CA MET A 1 -6.67 -4.66 6.96
C MET A 1 -6.59 -4.12 8.37
N ASN A 2 -6.01 -4.88 9.29
CA ASN A 2 -5.67 -4.29 10.58
C ASN A 2 -4.33 -3.54 10.46
N ALA A 3 -3.93 -2.85 11.54
CA ALA A 3 -2.74 -2.01 11.50
C ALA A 3 -1.48 -2.80 11.15
N ARG A 4 -1.37 -4.02 11.67
CA ARG A 4 -0.20 -4.85 11.41
C ARG A 4 -0.15 -5.29 9.95
N GLU A 5 -1.29 -5.71 9.42
CA GLU A 5 -1.38 -6.11 8.02
C GLU A 5 -1.03 -4.95 7.10
N PHE A 6 -1.51 -3.76 7.44
CA PHE A 6 -1.20 -2.58 6.65
C PHE A 6 0.29 -2.27 6.71
N PHE A 7 0.88 -2.31 7.89
CA PHE A 7 2.32 -2.09 8.04
C PHE A 7 3.12 -3.10 7.21
N ASP A 8 2.74 -4.38 7.29
CA ASP A 8 3.42 -5.42 6.53
C ASP A 8 3.30 -5.19 5.03
N ALA A 9 2.13 -4.77 4.57
CA ALA A 9 1.92 -4.49 3.15
C ALA A 9 2.80 -3.32 2.68
N VAL A 10 2.88 -2.26 3.47
CA VAL A 10 3.73 -1.12 3.16
C VAL A 10 5.20 -1.52 3.16
N ALA A 11 5.62 -2.30 4.14
CA ALA A 11 7.01 -2.76 4.22
C ALA A 11 7.39 -3.61 3.01
N LYS A 12 6.50 -4.51 2.60
CA LYS A 12 6.73 -5.34 1.42
C LYS A 12 6.76 -4.50 0.14
N MET A 13 5.89 -3.51 0.05
CA MET A 13 5.85 -2.61 -1.09
C MET A 13 7.17 -1.86 -1.22
N ARG A 14 7.69 -1.33 -0.12
CA ARG A 14 8.95 -0.61 -0.12
C ARG A 14 10.11 -1.55 -0.47
N HIS A 15 10.08 -2.76 0.05
CA HIS A 15 11.10 -3.76 -0.28
C HIS A 15 11.09 -4.06 -1.78
N ALA A 16 9.92 -4.30 -2.34
CA ALA A 16 9.80 -4.59 -3.77
C ALA A 16 10.29 -3.43 -4.62
N GLN A 17 9.98 -2.20 -4.22
CA GLN A 17 10.44 -1.02 -4.92
C GLN A 17 11.97 -0.92 -4.93
N LYS A 18 12.59 -1.17 -3.77
CA LYS A 18 14.06 -1.16 -3.66
C LYS A 18 14.69 -2.24 -4.52
N GLN A 19 14.11 -3.44 -4.52
CA GLN A 19 14.62 -4.53 -5.32
C GLN A 19 14.48 -4.22 -6.80
N TYR A 20 13.38 -3.61 -7.20
CA TYR A 20 13.21 -3.22 -8.58
C TYR A 20 14.31 -2.22 -9.01
N PHE A 21 14.58 -1.21 -8.21
CA PHE A 21 15.62 -0.24 -8.53
C PHE A 21 17.00 -0.88 -8.58
N ALA A 22 17.25 -1.89 -7.75
CA ALA A 22 18.55 -2.57 -7.71
C ALA A 22 18.72 -3.52 -8.89
N THR A 23 17.69 -4.25 -9.28
CA THR A 23 17.78 -5.32 -10.27
C THR A 23 17.12 -4.97 -11.60
N ARG A 24 16.20 -4.02 -11.62
CA ARG A 24 15.37 -3.66 -12.77
C ARG A 24 14.57 -4.83 -13.31
N SER A 25 14.31 -5.83 -12.47
CA SER A 25 13.53 -6.99 -12.84
C SER A 25 12.05 -6.65 -12.90
N LYS A 26 11.39 -7.04 -13.98
CA LYS A 26 9.95 -6.81 -14.13
C LYS A 26 9.13 -7.50 -13.06
N GLU A 27 9.64 -8.61 -12.54
CA GLU A 27 8.95 -9.33 -11.47
C GLU A 27 8.79 -8.45 -10.24
N TRP A 28 9.85 -7.72 -9.87
CA TRP A 28 9.77 -6.79 -8.76
C TRP A 28 8.88 -5.59 -9.06
N LEU A 29 8.87 -5.16 -10.32
CA LEU A 29 7.99 -4.07 -10.72
C LEU A 29 6.52 -4.48 -10.56
N VAL A 30 6.15 -5.67 -11.05
CA VAL A 30 4.79 -6.16 -10.92
C VAL A 30 4.41 -6.32 -9.45
N GLU A 31 5.31 -6.88 -8.64
CA GLU A 31 5.07 -7.06 -7.22
C GLU A 31 4.83 -5.72 -6.53
N SER A 32 5.67 -4.73 -6.82
CA SER A 32 5.50 -3.42 -6.21
C SER A 32 4.19 -2.77 -6.63
N LYS A 33 3.79 -2.91 -7.89
CA LYS A 33 2.53 -2.34 -8.37
C LYS A 33 1.32 -3.00 -7.71
N ASP A 34 1.35 -4.32 -7.55
CA ASP A 34 0.28 -5.03 -6.87
C ASP A 34 0.15 -4.60 -5.41
N LEU A 35 1.29 -4.45 -4.73
CA LEU A 35 1.29 -4.01 -3.34
C LEU A 35 0.84 -2.56 -3.23
N GLU A 36 1.24 -1.71 -4.18
CA GLU A 36 0.78 -0.32 -4.23
C GLU A 36 -0.74 -0.25 -4.34
N LYS A 37 -1.34 -1.10 -5.18
CA LYS A 37 -2.79 -1.15 -5.33
C LYS A 37 -3.47 -1.54 -4.02
N LYS A 38 -2.93 -2.52 -3.33
CA LYS A 38 -3.50 -2.96 -2.04
C LYS A 38 -3.41 -1.87 -1.00
N VAL A 39 -2.26 -1.21 -0.92
CA VAL A 39 -2.07 -0.11 0.03
C VAL A 39 -3.00 1.06 -0.32
N ASP A 40 -3.07 1.43 -1.59
CA ASP A 40 -3.93 2.52 -2.03
C ASP A 40 -5.40 2.24 -1.77
N ALA A 41 -5.83 1.00 -2.00
CA ALA A 41 -7.21 0.60 -1.73
C ALA A 41 -7.53 0.73 -0.24
N GLU A 42 -6.59 0.35 0.61
CA GLU A 42 -6.79 0.45 2.06
C GLU A 42 -6.80 1.92 2.50
N ILE A 43 -5.92 2.73 1.95
CA ILE A 43 -5.89 4.15 2.25
C ILE A 43 -7.22 4.80 1.84
N SER A 44 -7.72 4.46 0.65
CA SER A 44 -8.99 4.99 0.18
C SER A 44 -10.13 4.57 1.09
N ARG A 45 -10.14 3.31 1.53
CA ARG A 45 -11.16 2.81 2.44
C ARG A 45 -11.14 3.55 3.77
N VAL A 46 -9.96 3.72 4.34
CA VAL A 46 -9.81 4.42 5.61
C VAL A 46 -10.20 5.89 5.46
N ASN A 47 -9.79 6.52 4.37
CA ASN A 47 -10.14 7.92 4.12
C ASN A 47 -11.65 8.10 3.98
N ALA A 48 -12.34 7.16 3.35
CA ALA A 48 -13.80 7.21 3.24
C ALA A 48 -14.46 7.12 4.62
N VAL A 49 -13.95 6.22 5.48
CA VAL A 49 -14.48 6.09 6.84
C VAL A 49 -14.22 7.36 7.64
N LEU A 50 -13.02 7.89 7.54
CA LEU A 50 -12.66 9.12 8.25
C LEU A 50 -13.47 10.32 7.75
N ALA A 51 -13.72 10.39 6.45
CA ALA A 51 -14.52 11.46 5.88
C ALA A 51 -15.96 11.41 6.40
N MET A 52 -16.51 10.22 6.52
CA MET A 52 -17.83 10.06 7.08
C MET A 52 -17.90 10.54 8.52
N LYS A 53 -16.87 10.23 9.31
CA LYS A 53 -16.79 10.68 10.70
C LYS A 53 -16.45 12.15 10.77
N GLY A 54 -15.53 12.58 9.90
CA GLY A 54 -15.09 13.97 9.86
C GLY A 54 -16.19 14.95 9.50
N GLY A 55 -17.16 14.50 8.72
CA GLY A 55 -18.29 15.31 8.34
C GLY A 55 -19.16 15.73 9.52
N GLU A 56 -18.96 15.10 10.65
CA GLU A 56 -19.70 15.39 11.86
C GLU A 56 -19.23 16.67 12.56
N LYS A 57 -18.10 17.16 12.19
CA LYS A 57 -17.57 18.37 12.83
C LYS A 57 -18.48 19.59 12.63
#